data_2fb1782884ef93277832955566679b50
#
_entry.id   2fb1782884ef93277832955566679b50
#
_cell.length_a   1.000
_cell.length_b   1.000
_cell.length_c   1.000
_cell.angle_alpha   90.00
_cell.angle_beta   90.00
_cell.angle_gamma   90.00
#
_symmetry.space_group_name_H-M   'P 1'
#
loop_
_entity.id
_entity.type
_entity.pdbx_description
1 polymer ?
#
loop_
_entity_poly.entity_id
_entity_poly.type
_entity_poly.pdbx_seq_one_letter_code
_entity_poly.pdbx_strand_id
1 'polypeptide(L)'
;MPRITKPMLAGTYDPAKAKFPYMATPKIDGIRFLMIDGVAVSRTFKPIRNQYVQQLLKETLPNGTDGELTCGNDFQSSSSAIMSVDGRPDFNCWIFDYVDPGIDAIDDYMQRIEHPFLKELEDENDFITVLKPELVLSEAELRRVEQDYLDAGFEGVMLRDPKGGYKFGRSTVKENTLLKVKRFLDDEAELIDVLEKQHNQNEAQQDAFGRTKRSTAQDGLVGACTAGTLVVRNRDGMEFGIGTGLDDRLRNEIWANPEAYKGMLVKYKYFPVGIKEKPRHPVFLGFRHQDDI
;
A
#
# COMPACT_ATOMS: atom_id res chain seq x y z
N MET A 1 23.91 -17.82 10.14
CA MET A 1 23.38 -16.63 9.43
C MET A 1 21.92 -16.45 9.81
N PRO A 2 21.48 -15.28 10.23
CA PRO A 2 20.07 -15.06 10.52
C PRO A 2 19.29 -15.17 9.20
N ARG A 3 18.45 -16.18 9.08
CA ARG A 3 17.56 -16.34 7.92
C ARG A 3 16.49 -15.26 7.98
N ILE A 4 16.27 -14.53 6.88
CA ILE A 4 15.19 -13.56 6.78
C ILE A 4 13.85 -14.31 6.94
N THR A 5 13.19 -14.10 8.08
CA THR A 5 11.97 -14.84 8.45
C THR A 5 10.69 -14.09 8.07
N LYS A 6 10.79 -12.78 7.93
CA LYS A 6 9.69 -11.88 7.52
C LYS A 6 10.26 -10.62 6.87
N PRO A 7 9.60 -10.06 5.84
CA PRO A 7 9.99 -8.76 5.32
C PRO A 7 9.72 -7.68 6.37
N MET A 8 10.54 -6.64 6.39
CA MET A 8 10.26 -5.45 7.21
C MET A 8 9.02 -4.74 6.70
N LEU A 9 8.07 -4.45 7.58
CA LEU A 9 6.81 -3.79 7.26
C LEU A 9 6.71 -2.46 7.98
N ALA A 10 6.24 -1.43 7.27
CA ALA A 10 6.09 -0.09 7.83
C ALA A 10 4.98 0.00 8.89
N GLY A 11 5.25 0.74 9.97
CA GLY A 11 4.24 1.36 10.81
C GLY A 11 3.57 2.54 10.08
N THR A 12 2.53 3.11 10.67
CA THR A 12 1.92 4.34 10.15
C THR A 12 2.54 5.54 10.86
N TYR A 13 2.96 6.54 10.12
CA TYR A 13 3.47 7.79 10.66
C TYR A 13 2.43 8.48 11.55
N ASP A 14 2.89 8.98 12.69
CA ASP A 14 2.11 9.76 13.64
C ASP A 14 2.91 11.02 14.00
N PRO A 15 2.48 12.22 13.56
CA PRO A 15 3.21 13.46 13.80
C PRO A 15 3.48 13.73 15.29
N ALA A 16 2.57 13.30 16.18
CA ALA A 16 2.73 13.49 17.62
C ALA A 16 3.83 12.62 18.26
N LYS A 17 4.29 11.59 17.52
CA LYS A 17 5.31 10.62 17.97
C LYS A 17 6.53 10.59 17.08
N ALA A 18 6.60 11.47 16.09
CA ALA A 18 7.73 11.55 15.17
C ALA A 18 9.03 11.88 15.86
N LYS A 19 10.11 11.26 15.42
CA LYS A 19 11.48 11.48 15.94
C LYS A 19 12.42 11.69 14.76
N PHE A 20 12.57 12.92 14.35
CA PHE A 20 13.53 13.30 13.31
C PHE A 20 14.98 13.11 13.79
N PRO A 21 15.97 12.90 12.90
CA PRO A 21 15.85 12.90 11.44
C PRO A 21 15.30 11.59 10.85
N TYR A 22 14.79 11.68 9.62
CA TYR A 22 14.44 10.52 8.79
C TYR A 22 15.11 10.59 7.43
N MET A 23 15.30 9.42 6.85
CA MET A 23 15.55 9.25 5.42
C MET A 23 14.24 8.97 4.72
N ALA A 24 13.85 9.86 3.81
CA ALA A 24 12.61 9.78 3.05
C ALA A 24 12.85 9.20 1.65
N THR A 25 12.01 8.27 1.23
CA THR A 25 11.96 7.75 -0.14
C THR A 25 10.52 7.78 -0.65
N PRO A 26 10.30 7.88 -1.97
CA PRO A 26 8.96 7.77 -2.53
C PRO A 26 8.35 6.41 -2.19
N LYS A 27 7.05 6.40 -1.91
CA LYS A 27 6.31 5.15 -1.75
C LYS A 27 5.84 4.66 -3.11
N ILE A 28 6.50 3.62 -3.60
CA ILE A 28 6.15 2.97 -4.85
C ILE A 28 4.86 2.13 -4.68
N ASP A 29 3.96 2.19 -5.65
CA ASP A 29 2.72 1.40 -5.67
C ASP A 29 2.85 0.22 -6.66
N GLY A 30 3.44 -0.86 -6.21
CA GLY A 30 3.78 -2.02 -7.04
C GLY A 30 3.67 -3.34 -6.29
N ILE A 31 4.43 -4.32 -6.76
CA ILE A 31 4.51 -5.66 -6.20
C ILE A 31 5.83 -5.80 -5.45
N ARG A 32 5.77 -5.82 -4.12
CA ARG A 32 6.97 -6.03 -3.31
C ARG A 32 7.58 -7.39 -3.58
N PHE A 33 8.91 -7.39 -3.70
CA PHE A 33 9.71 -8.60 -3.73
C PHE A 33 10.85 -8.54 -2.71
N LEU A 34 11.33 -9.71 -2.33
CA LEU A 34 12.52 -9.92 -1.54
C LEU A 34 13.27 -11.12 -2.12
N MET A 35 14.57 -10.98 -2.39
CA MET A 35 15.40 -12.08 -2.89
C MET A 35 15.82 -13.00 -1.74
N ILE A 36 15.36 -14.25 -1.77
CA ILE A 36 15.71 -15.27 -0.77
C ILE A 36 16.09 -16.57 -1.49
N ASP A 37 17.27 -17.08 -1.22
CA ASP A 37 17.80 -18.34 -1.79
C ASP A 37 17.65 -18.39 -3.33
N GLY A 38 17.91 -17.26 -4.01
CA GLY A 38 17.80 -17.12 -5.46
C GLY A 38 16.36 -17.05 -6.00
N VAL A 39 15.38 -16.83 -5.15
CA VAL A 39 13.97 -16.73 -5.51
C VAL A 39 13.41 -15.34 -5.11
N ALA A 40 12.83 -14.63 -6.04
CA ALA A 40 12.07 -13.42 -5.73
C ALA A 40 10.73 -13.81 -5.09
N VAL A 41 10.55 -13.49 -3.81
CA VAL A 41 9.33 -13.80 -3.06
C VAL A 41 8.54 -12.54 -2.72
N SER A 42 7.23 -12.64 -2.72
CA SER A 42 6.33 -11.56 -2.35
C SER A 42 6.34 -11.28 -0.83
N ARG A 43 5.62 -10.26 -0.40
CA ARG A 43 5.42 -9.91 1.02
C ARG A 43 4.94 -11.09 1.89
N THR A 44 4.30 -12.11 1.31
CA THR A 44 3.81 -13.31 2.00
C THR A 44 4.71 -14.53 1.77
N PHE A 45 5.93 -14.32 1.27
CA PHE A 45 6.90 -15.36 0.91
C PHE A 45 6.40 -16.36 -0.14
N LYS A 46 5.48 -15.95 -0.98
CA LYS A 46 5.13 -16.69 -2.19
C LYS A 46 6.02 -16.23 -3.35
N PRO A 47 6.56 -17.13 -4.15
CA PRO A 47 7.33 -16.75 -5.34
C PRO A 47 6.53 -15.81 -6.25
N ILE A 48 7.21 -14.82 -6.82
CA ILE A 48 6.66 -14.05 -7.93
C ILE A 48 6.37 -15.03 -9.06
N ARG A 49 5.16 -14.98 -9.63
CA ARG A 49 4.67 -16.05 -10.50
C ARG A 49 5.22 -16.00 -11.91
N ASN A 50 5.52 -14.81 -12.41
CA ASN A 50 6.04 -14.64 -13.77
C ASN A 50 7.42 -15.28 -13.90
N GLN A 51 7.53 -16.25 -14.82
CA GLN A 51 8.76 -17.03 -14.99
C GLN A 51 9.91 -16.19 -15.54
N TYR A 52 9.62 -15.26 -16.45
CA TYR A 52 10.63 -14.35 -17.01
C TYR A 52 11.15 -13.40 -15.95
N VAL A 53 10.27 -12.78 -15.17
CA VAL A 53 10.64 -11.88 -14.06
C VAL A 53 11.48 -12.64 -13.02
N GLN A 54 11.05 -13.84 -12.61
CA GLN A 54 11.82 -14.67 -11.68
C GLN A 54 13.23 -14.98 -12.18
N GLN A 55 13.34 -15.38 -13.46
CA GLN A 55 14.64 -15.72 -14.04
C GLN A 55 15.56 -14.51 -14.10
N LEU A 56 15.05 -13.37 -14.58
CA LEU A 56 15.83 -12.15 -14.70
C LEU A 56 16.31 -11.64 -13.33
N LEU A 57 15.42 -11.60 -12.33
CA LEU A 57 15.80 -11.18 -10.98
C LEU A 57 16.80 -12.14 -10.33
N LYS A 58 16.65 -13.46 -10.55
CA LYS A 58 17.59 -14.46 -10.04
C LYS A 58 18.99 -14.31 -10.64
N GLU A 59 19.09 -13.98 -11.92
CA GLU A 59 20.38 -13.80 -12.62
C GLU A 59 21.05 -12.50 -12.24
N THR A 60 20.27 -11.48 -11.86
CA THR A 60 20.76 -10.11 -11.67
C THR A 60 20.93 -9.74 -10.19
N LEU A 61 20.00 -10.14 -9.33
CA LEU A 61 19.95 -9.64 -7.95
C LEU A 61 20.49 -10.64 -6.92
N PRO A 62 21.29 -10.18 -5.96
CA PRO A 62 21.72 -11.00 -4.84
C PRO A 62 20.60 -11.26 -3.84
N ASN A 63 20.80 -12.31 -3.03
CA ASN A 63 19.94 -12.55 -1.87
C ASN A 63 19.98 -11.36 -0.92
N GLY A 64 18.82 -11.03 -0.34
CA GLY A 64 18.67 -9.90 0.57
C GLY A 64 18.24 -8.60 -0.11
N THR A 65 18.21 -8.53 -1.44
CA THR A 65 17.63 -7.37 -2.14
C THR A 65 16.14 -7.26 -1.86
N ASP A 66 15.69 -6.11 -1.37
CA ASP A 66 14.30 -5.80 -1.00
C ASP A 66 13.81 -4.61 -1.81
N GLY A 67 12.74 -4.79 -2.56
CA GLY A 67 12.30 -3.80 -3.54
C GLY A 67 10.83 -3.93 -3.92
N GLU A 68 10.45 -3.11 -4.89
CA GLU A 68 9.12 -3.07 -5.49
C GLU A 68 9.24 -3.20 -7.01
N LEU A 69 8.37 -4.00 -7.61
CA LEU A 69 8.27 -4.17 -9.07
C LEU A 69 7.06 -3.40 -9.58
N THR A 70 7.25 -2.61 -10.63
CA THR A 70 6.16 -1.90 -11.31
C THR A 70 6.14 -2.21 -12.79
N CYS A 71 4.96 -2.27 -13.38
CA CYS A 71 4.75 -2.44 -14.82
C CYS A 71 3.54 -1.61 -15.24
N GLY A 72 3.71 -0.75 -16.22
CA GLY A 72 2.67 0.21 -16.63
C GLY A 72 2.47 1.32 -15.59
N ASN A 73 1.29 1.93 -15.60
CA ASN A 73 1.03 3.19 -14.89
C ASN A 73 0.27 3.02 -13.56
N ASP A 74 -0.15 1.80 -13.20
CA ASP A 74 -0.92 1.56 -11.98
C ASP A 74 -0.65 0.18 -11.35
N PHE A 75 -1.06 0.04 -10.08
CA PHE A 75 -0.94 -1.22 -9.33
C PHE A 75 -1.61 -2.42 -10.04
N GLN A 76 -2.75 -2.21 -10.71
CA GLN A 76 -3.48 -3.31 -11.33
C GLN A 76 -2.74 -3.86 -12.55
N SER A 77 -2.16 -2.97 -13.36
CA SER A 77 -1.29 -3.33 -14.48
C SER A 77 -0.05 -4.07 -13.99
N SER A 78 0.61 -3.55 -12.95
CA SER A 78 1.76 -4.21 -12.31
C SER A 78 1.39 -5.60 -11.78
N SER A 79 0.27 -5.71 -11.06
CA SER A 79 -0.20 -6.98 -10.49
C SER A 79 -0.55 -8.00 -11.58
N SER A 80 -1.22 -7.58 -12.64
CA SER A 80 -1.59 -8.45 -13.76
C SER A 80 -0.37 -8.99 -14.49
N ALA A 81 0.59 -8.13 -14.82
CA ALA A 81 1.77 -8.50 -15.61
C ALA A 81 2.76 -9.35 -14.79
N ILE A 82 3.11 -8.91 -13.57
CA ILE A 82 4.15 -9.53 -12.74
C ILE A 82 3.67 -10.83 -12.08
N MET A 83 2.37 -10.97 -11.84
CA MET A 83 1.80 -12.18 -11.22
C MET A 83 1.15 -13.13 -12.24
N SER A 84 1.15 -12.81 -13.54
CA SER A 84 0.86 -13.77 -14.62
C SER A 84 2.01 -14.79 -14.71
N VAL A 85 1.70 -16.05 -15.01
CA VAL A 85 2.75 -17.08 -15.13
C VAL A 85 3.62 -16.84 -16.35
N ASP A 86 2.98 -16.52 -17.47
CA ASP A 86 3.62 -16.35 -18.78
C ASP A 86 3.74 -14.85 -19.16
N GLY A 87 4.51 -14.60 -20.21
CA GLY A 87 4.75 -13.28 -20.75
C GLY A 87 6.10 -12.70 -20.33
N ARG A 88 6.50 -11.64 -21.04
CA ARG A 88 7.74 -10.88 -20.76
C ARG A 88 7.36 -9.42 -20.54
N PRO A 89 6.88 -9.05 -19.34
CA PRO A 89 6.52 -7.67 -19.05
C PRO A 89 7.77 -6.77 -19.10
N ASP A 90 7.58 -5.58 -19.64
CA ASP A 90 8.52 -4.48 -19.45
C ASP A 90 8.24 -3.89 -18.06
N PHE A 91 9.16 -4.09 -17.10
CA PHE A 91 8.97 -3.72 -15.72
C PHE A 91 10.17 -2.97 -15.16
N ASN A 92 9.93 -2.15 -14.13
CA ASN A 92 10.96 -1.49 -13.34
C ASN A 92 11.11 -2.17 -11.98
N CYS A 93 12.36 -2.31 -11.55
CA CYS A 93 12.76 -2.85 -10.26
C CYS A 93 13.29 -1.71 -9.38
N TRP A 94 12.52 -1.30 -8.37
CA TRP A 94 12.87 -0.24 -7.43
C TRP A 94 13.46 -0.87 -6.18
N ILE A 95 14.76 -0.70 -5.94
CA ILE A 95 15.44 -1.23 -4.75
C ILE A 95 15.41 -0.16 -3.65
N PHE A 96 14.93 -0.50 -2.47
CA PHE A 96 14.83 0.41 -1.33
C PHE A 96 15.51 -0.11 -0.05
N ASP A 97 16.01 -1.34 -0.05
CA ASP A 97 16.81 -1.90 1.05
C ASP A 97 17.63 -3.10 0.56
N TYR A 98 18.69 -3.41 1.29
CA TYR A 98 19.54 -4.55 1.03
C TYR A 98 20.00 -5.17 2.35
N VAL A 99 19.68 -6.43 2.56
CA VAL A 99 20.06 -7.16 3.78
C VAL A 99 21.08 -8.23 3.38
N ASP A 100 22.36 -7.89 3.42
CA ASP A 100 23.41 -8.83 3.09
C ASP A 100 23.35 -10.06 4.02
N PRO A 101 23.22 -11.29 3.48
CA PRO A 101 23.22 -12.49 4.29
C PRO A 101 24.53 -12.74 5.04
N GLY A 102 25.61 -12.08 4.65
CA GLY A 102 26.95 -12.16 5.28
C GLY A 102 27.18 -11.13 6.38
N ILE A 103 26.36 -10.10 6.45
CA ILE A 103 26.43 -9.03 7.44
C ILE A 103 25.19 -9.15 8.35
N ASP A 104 25.36 -8.90 9.65
CA ASP A 104 24.24 -8.94 10.57
C ASP A 104 23.19 -7.89 10.18
N ALA A 105 21.90 -8.26 10.23
CA ALA A 105 20.76 -7.38 9.94
C ALA A 105 20.67 -6.12 10.85
N ILE A 106 21.72 -5.86 11.60
CA ILE A 106 21.92 -4.77 12.58
C ILE A 106 22.48 -3.51 11.91
N ASP A 107 23.00 -3.63 10.68
CA ASP A 107 23.60 -2.48 10.00
C ASP A 107 22.61 -1.35 9.78
N ASP A 108 23.13 -0.13 9.93
CA ASP A 108 22.39 1.09 9.70
C ASP A 108 21.76 1.11 8.29
N TYR A 109 20.56 1.66 8.18
CA TYR A 109 19.86 1.74 6.89
C TYR A 109 20.73 2.40 5.80
N MET A 110 21.47 3.46 6.17
CA MET A 110 22.34 4.15 5.20
C MET A 110 23.46 3.25 4.69
N GLN A 111 24.06 2.43 5.55
CA GLN A 111 25.09 1.47 5.13
C GLN A 111 24.53 0.44 4.15
N ARG A 112 23.28 0.00 4.38
CA ARG A 112 22.63 -0.98 3.50
C ARG A 112 22.28 -0.42 2.13
N ILE A 113 21.69 0.79 2.08
CA ILE A 113 21.22 1.36 0.81
C ILE A 113 22.36 1.99 -0.01
N GLU A 114 23.44 2.39 0.63
CA GLU A 114 24.66 2.92 -0.01
C GLU A 114 25.70 1.83 -0.31
N HIS A 115 25.33 0.56 -0.15
CA HIS A 115 26.25 -0.52 -0.45
C HIS A 115 26.76 -0.45 -1.90
N PRO A 116 28.09 -0.46 -2.15
CA PRO A 116 28.65 -0.21 -3.49
C PRO A 116 28.07 -1.10 -4.57
N PHE A 117 27.76 -2.33 -4.26
CA PHE A 117 27.16 -3.28 -5.16
C PHE A 117 25.79 -2.83 -5.74
N LEU A 118 24.98 -2.12 -4.96
CA LEU A 118 23.69 -1.61 -5.45
C LEU A 118 23.87 -0.57 -6.57
N LYS A 119 24.93 0.25 -6.47
CA LYS A 119 25.27 1.19 -7.52
C LYS A 119 25.73 0.48 -8.80
N GLU A 120 26.56 -0.55 -8.67
CA GLU A 120 26.98 -1.36 -9.82
C GLU A 120 25.77 -2.00 -10.52
N LEU A 121 24.81 -2.53 -9.75
CA LEU A 121 23.56 -3.07 -10.29
C LEU A 121 22.75 -2.05 -11.08
N GLU A 122 22.61 -0.83 -10.57
CA GLU A 122 21.88 0.27 -11.24
C GLU A 122 22.61 0.68 -12.54
N ASP A 123 23.94 0.79 -12.49
CA ASP A 123 24.75 1.21 -13.64
C ASP A 123 24.76 0.16 -14.79
N GLU A 124 24.59 -1.12 -14.47
CA GLU A 124 24.61 -2.24 -15.42
C GLU A 124 23.23 -2.64 -15.97
N ASN A 125 22.13 -2.17 -15.36
CA ASN A 125 20.79 -2.67 -15.68
C ASN A 125 19.75 -1.54 -15.74
N ASP A 126 19.31 -1.20 -16.94
CA ASP A 126 18.34 -0.12 -17.22
C ASP A 126 16.97 -0.29 -16.51
N PHE A 127 16.60 -1.51 -16.15
CA PHE A 127 15.34 -1.78 -15.44
C PHE A 127 15.45 -1.65 -13.91
N ILE A 128 16.64 -1.39 -13.37
CA ILE A 128 16.90 -1.25 -11.94
C ILE A 128 17.04 0.22 -11.58
N THR A 129 16.38 0.62 -10.50
CA THR A 129 16.55 1.93 -9.86
C THR A 129 16.74 1.73 -8.37
N VAL A 130 17.86 2.18 -7.82
CA VAL A 130 18.11 2.23 -6.38
C VAL A 130 17.55 3.53 -5.83
N LEU A 131 16.57 3.46 -4.95
CA LEU A 131 15.96 4.66 -4.37
C LEU A 131 16.97 5.43 -3.53
N LYS A 132 17.25 6.66 -3.92
CA LYS A 132 18.13 7.58 -3.19
C LYS A 132 17.33 8.29 -2.09
N PRO A 133 17.63 8.02 -0.80
CA PRO A 133 16.87 8.62 0.27
C PRO A 133 17.27 10.09 0.49
N GLU A 134 16.27 10.94 0.74
CA GLU A 134 16.45 12.36 1.10
C GLU A 134 16.38 12.53 2.62
N LEU A 135 17.34 13.27 3.19
CA LEU A 135 17.35 13.58 4.63
C LEU A 135 16.25 14.60 4.96
N VAL A 136 15.44 14.29 5.95
CA VAL A 136 14.34 15.14 6.45
C VAL A 136 14.54 15.39 7.94
N LEU A 137 14.66 16.66 8.33
CA LEU A 137 14.98 17.09 9.68
C LEU A 137 13.78 17.62 10.47
N SER A 138 12.66 17.88 9.79
CA SER A 138 11.48 18.48 10.39
C SER A 138 10.19 18.07 9.69
N GLU A 139 9.05 18.27 10.36
CA GLU A 139 7.72 18.09 9.76
C GLU A 139 7.49 19.01 8.55
N ALA A 140 8.06 20.21 8.55
CA ALA A 140 7.93 21.14 7.42
C ALA A 140 8.65 20.62 6.17
N GLU A 141 9.87 20.09 6.35
CA GLU A 141 10.60 19.44 5.26
C GLU A 141 9.90 18.18 4.78
N LEU A 142 9.37 17.36 5.71
CA LEU A 142 8.60 16.18 5.34
C LEU A 142 7.40 16.54 4.45
N ARG A 143 6.67 17.62 4.77
CA ARG A 143 5.54 18.07 3.95
C ARG A 143 5.96 18.49 2.55
N ARG A 144 7.09 19.16 2.42
CA ARG A 144 7.66 19.53 1.12
C ARG A 144 7.99 18.29 0.30
N VAL A 145 8.78 17.38 0.86
CA VAL A 145 9.18 16.12 0.20
C VAL A 145 7.97 15.27 -0.17
N GLU A 146 6.96 15.21 0.72
CA GLU A 146 5.72 14.50 0.45
C GLU A 146 4.99 15.11 -0.76
N GLN A 147 4.89 16.44 -0.82
CA GLN A 147 4.26 17.11 -1.96
C GLN A 147 5.02 16.86 -3.26
N ASP A 148 6.34 16.97 -3.23
CA ASP A 148 7.19 16.70 -4.40
C ASP A 148 6.98 15.26 -4.94
N TYR A 149 6.87 14.26 -4.04
CA TYR A 149 6.60 12.88 -4.46
C TYR A 149 5.17 12.66 -4.95
N LEU A 150 4.18 13.31 -4.34
CA LEU A 150 2.80 13.25 -4.81
C LEU A 150 2.64 13.89 -6.20
N ASP A 151 3.29 15.03 -6.44
CA ASP A 151 3.29 15.72 -7.73
C ASP A 151 4.00 14.89 -8.83
N ALA A 152 5.01 14.11 -8.42
CA ALA A 152 5.67 13.13 -9.28
C ALA A 152 4.84 11.83 -9.49
N GLY A 153 3.66 11.70 -8.89
CA GLY A 153 2.74 10.58 -9.07
C GLY A 153 2.95 9.39 -8.13
N PHE A 154 3.81 9.51 -7.13
CA PHE A 154 4.00 8.46 -6.12
C PHE A 154 2.86 8.43 -5.08
N GLU A 155 2.68 7.28 -4.41
CA GLU A 155 1.57 7.07 -3.45
C GLU A 155 1.74 7.88 -2.13
N GLY A 156 2.94 8.35 -1.84
CA GLY A 156 3.30 9.04 -0.61
C GLY A 156 4.78 8.86 -0.27
N VAL A 157 5.10 8.83 1.02
CA VAL A 157 6.48 8.77 1.52
C VAL A 157 6.70 7.55 2.42
N MET A 158 7.86 6.94 2.28
CA MET A 158 8.41 6.01 3.25
C MET A 158 9.52 6.71 4.04
N LEU A 159 9.46 6.60 5.37
CA LEU A 159 10.43 7.18 6.29
C LEU A 159 11.22 6.07 6.97
N ARG A 160 12.53 6.20 7.00
CA ARG A 160 13.42 5.28 7.70
C ARG A 160 14.32 6.05 8.68
N ASP A 161 14.55 5.44 9.83
CA ASP A 161 15.63 5.88 10.72
C ASP A 161 16.97 5.65 9.98
N PRO A 162 17.82 6.68 9.81
CA PRO A 162 19.13 6.53 9.15
C PRO A 162 19.98 5.40 9.74
N LYS A 163 19.89 5.21 11.06
CA LYS A 163 20.61 4.20 11.84
C LYS A 163 19.76 2.96 12.17
N GLY A 164 18.56 2.88 11.58
CA GLY A 164 17.64 1.78 11.85
C GLY A 164 18.07 0.46 11.23
N GLY A 165 18.17 -0.60 12.04
CA GLY A 165 18.40 -1.96 11.55
C GLY A 165 17.19 -2.52 10.79
N TYR A 166 17.40 -3.58 10.03
CA TYR A 166 16.33 -4.30 9.34
C TYR A 166 15.57 -5.22 10.30
N LYS A 167 14.31 -4.88 10.58
CA LYS A 167 13.45 -5.67 11.47
C LYS A 167 12.68 -6.74 10.70
N PHE A 168 12.68 -7.97 11.17
CA PHE A 168 11.82 -9.01 10.64
C PHE A 168 10.38 -8.85 11.15
N GLY A 169 9.54 -8.20 10.34
CA GLY A 169 8.15 -7.92 10.65
C GLY A 169 7.80 -6.43 10.69
N ARG A 170 6.70 -6.10 11.37
CA ARG A 170 6.19 -4.72 11.37
C ARG A 170 6.95 -3.82 12.35
N SER A 171 7.47 -2.71 11.83
CA SER A 171 7.94 -1.60 12.64
C SER A 171 6.75 -0.93 13.34
N THR A 172 6.97 -0.48 14.57
CA THR A 172 5.98 0.28 15.33
C THR A 172 6.38 1.76 15.40
N VAL A 173 5.42 2.61 15.74
CA VAL A 173 5.69 4.04 15.93
C VAL A 173 6.68 4.29 17.07
N LYS A 174 6.74 3.40 18.07
CA LYS A 174 7.74 3.50 19.17
C LYS A 174 9.16 3.20 18.69
N GLU A 175 9.32 2.18 17.86
CA GLU A 175 10.61 1.79 17.28
C GLU A 175 11.08 2.80 16.24
N ASN A 176 10.15 3.38 15.48
CA ASN A 176 10.41 4.48 14.55
C ASN A 176 11.37 4.11 13.38
N THR A 177 11.63 2.82 13.15
CA THR A 177 12.63 2.36 12.19
C THR A 177 12.17 2.39 10.74
N LEU A 178 10.87 2.15 10.49
CA LEU A 178 10.25 2.25 9.17
C LEU A 178 8.79 2.66 9.29
N LEU A 179 8.44 3.81 8.74
CA LEU A 179 7.09 4.37 8.77
C LEU A 179 6.63 4.70 7.35
N LYS A 180 5.32 4.68 7.14
CA LYS A 180 4.69 5.16 5.92
C LYS A 180 3.86 6.40 6.22
N VAL A 181 4.03 7.42 5.43
CA VAL A 181 3.19 8.62 5.42
C VAL A 181 2.13 8.40 4.35
N LYS A 182 0.89 8.37 4.77
CA LYS A 182 -0.28 8.32 3.89
C LYS A 182 -1.29 9.33 4.41
N ARG A 183 -1.46 10.40 3.70
CA ARG A 183 -2.46 11.41 4.06
C ARG A 183 -3.76 11.11 3.32
N PHE A 184 -4.83 11.26 4.06
CA PHE A 184 -6.17 11.27 3.48
C PHE A 184 -6.59 12.71 3.27
N LEU A 185 -7.34 12.95 2.20
CA LEU A 185 -8.17 14.13 2.09
C LEU A 185 -9.54 13.82 2.67
N ASP A 186 -10.13 14.80 3.32
CA ASP A 186 -11.51 14.72 3.81
C ASP A 186 -12.42 15.47 2.82
N ASP A 187 -13.61 14.94 2.59
CA ASP A 187 -14.64 15.56 1.77
C ASP A 187 -16.03 15.14 2.26
N GLU A 188 -17.06 15.70 1.67
CA GLU A 188 -18.46 15.46 2.00
C GLU A 188 -19.27 15.13 0.74
N ALA A 189 -20.21 14.20 0.90
CA ALA A 189 -21.10 13.77 -0.19
C ALA A 189 -22.48 13.43 0.37
N GLU A 190 -23.53 13.69 -0.42
CA GLU A 190 -24.91 13.38 -0.06
C GLU A 190 -25.17 11.88 -0.14
N LEU A 191 -25.77 11.28 0.91
CA LEU A 191 -26.22 9.91 0.89
C LEU A 191 -27.47 9.78 0.01
N ILE A 192 -27.35 9.01 -1.07
CA ILE A 192 -28.46 8.79 -2.02
C ILE A 192 -29.07 7.42 -1.92
N ASP A 193 -28.31 6.40 -1.49
CA ASP A 193 -28.84 5.05 -1.31
C ASP A 193 -27.98 4.21 -0.35
N VAL A 194 -28.52 3.07 0.10
CA VAL A 194 -27.86 2.12 0.99
C VAL A 194 -27.97 0.71 0.41
N LEU A 195 -26.83 0.08 0.17
CA LEU A 195 -26.77 -1.31 -0.31
C LEU A 195 -26.56 -2.25 0.86
N GLU A 196 -27.20 -3.41 0.78
CA GLU A 196 -27.07 -4.48 1.77
C GLU A 196 -25.66 -5.05 1.80
N LYS A 197 -25.15 -5.33 3.00
CA LYS A 197 -23.91 -6.09 3.19
C LYS A 197 -24.16 -7.55 2.76
N GLN A 198 -23.24 -8.09 2.00
CA GLN A 198 -23.31 -9.48 1.57
C GLN A 198 -22.22 -10.31 2.23
N HIS A 199 -22.57 -11.50 2.69
CA HIS A 199 -21.64 -12.52 3.08
C HIS A 199 -21.27 -13.37 1.86
N ASN A 200 -19.98 -13.40 1.55
CA ASN A 200 -19.46 -14.23 0.47
C ASN A 200 -19.19 -15.65 0.99
N GLN A 201 -20.08 -16.59 0.68
CA GLN A 201 -20.00 -18.01 1.03
C GLN A 201 -19.33 -18.86 -0.06
N ASN A 202 -18.91 -18.26 -1.18
CA ASN A 202 -18.16 -18.98 -2.21
C ASN A 202 -16.91 -19.64 -1.63
N GLU A 203 -16.47 -20.71 -2.26
CA GLU A 203 -15.29 -21.46 -1.82
C GLU A 203 -14.06 -20.56 -1.69
N ALA A 204 -13.33 -20.74 -0.59
CA ALA A 204 -12.12 -20.00 -0.32
C ALA A 204 -10.95 -20.62 -1.11
N GLN A 205 -10.35 -19.83 -1.97
CA GLN A 205 -9.14 -20.17 -2.70
C GLN A 205 -7.98 -19.26 -2.26
N GLN A 206 -6.76 -19.63 -2.56
CA GLN A 206 -5.61 -18.73 -2.38
C GLN A 206 -5.33 -17.97 -3.68
N ASP A 207 -5.17 -16.66 -3.59
CA ASP A 207 -4.68 -15.84 -4.69
C ASP A 207 -3.18 -16.06 -4.93
N ALA A 208 -2.64 -15.41 -5.96
CA ALA A 208 -1.23 -15.49 -6.32
C ALA A 208 -0.28 -15.03 -5.20
N PHE A 209 -0.77 -14.24 -4.25
CA PHE A 209 -0.02 -13.75 -3.08
C PHE A 209 -0.20 -14.64 -1.84
N GLY A 210 -0.92 -15.78 -1.97
CA GLY A 210 -1.23 -16.67 -0.84
C GLY A 210 -2.27 -16.13 0.14
N ARG A 211 -3.07 -15.12 -0.27
CA ARG A 211 -4.17 -14.59 0.53
C ARG A 211 -5.45 -15.36 0.19
N THR A 212 -6.31 -15.50 1.18
CA THR A 212 -7.64 -16.06 0.93
C THR A 212 -8.42 -15.16 -0.01
N LYS A 213 -8.84 -15.68 -1.15
CA LYS A 213 -9.72 -15.05 -2.13
C LYS A 213 -10.95 -15.93 -2.33
N ARG A 214 -12.12 -15.31 -2.41
CA ARG A 214 -13.36 -15.99 -2.79
C ARG A 214 -13.84 -15.42 -4.11
N SER A 215 -14.50 -16.26 -4.91
CA SER A 215 -15.19 -15.81 -6.11
C SER A 215 -16.23 -14.74 -5.74
N THR A 216 -16.47 -13.80 -6.64
CA THR A 216 -17.55 -12.81 -6.53
C THR A 216 -18.83 -13.28 -7.25
N ALA A 217 -18.92 -14.57 -7.59
CA ALA A 217 -20.10 -15.15 -8.21
C ALA A 217 -21.34 -14.94 -7.32
N GLN A 218 -22.43 -14.52 -7.94
CA GLN A 218 -23.67 -14.13 -7.25
C GLN A 218 -24.30 -15.29 -6.46
N ASP A 219 -24.13 -16.52 -6.93
CA ASP A 219 -24.73 -17.73 -6.33
C ASP A 219 -24.29 -17.97 -4.87
N GLY A 220 -23.10 -17.50 -4.51
CA GLY A 220 -22.58 -17.63 -3.15
C GLY A 220 -22.64 -16.35 -2.34
N LEU A 221 -23.31 -15.30 -2.80
CA LEU A 221 -23.51 -14.05 -2.07
C LEU A 221 -24.87 -14.07 -1.36
N VAL A 222 -24.84 -13.98 -0.02
CA VAL A 222 -26.04 -14.00 0.83
C VAL A 222 -26.14 -12.69 1.58
N GLY A 223 -27.34 -12.10 1.57
CA GLY A 223 -27.64 -10.87 2.32
C GLY A 223 -27.38 -11.04 3.81
N ALA A 224 -26.84 -10.01 4.46
CA ALA A 224 -26.52 -10.00 5.89
C ALA A 224 -27.52 -9.22 6.74
N CYS A 225 -28.62 -8.74 6.14
CA CYS A 225 -29.65 -7.90 6.78
C CYS A 225 -29.05 -6.70 7.54
N THR A 226 -28.02 -6.08 6.97
CA THR A 226 -27.36 -4.88 7.52
C THR A 226 -26.76 -4.03 6.40
N ALA A 227 -26.52 -2.74 6.64
CA ALA A 227 -25.94 -1.85 5.64
C ALA A 227 -24.50 -2.27 5.27
N GLY A 228 -24.25 -2.46 3.99
CA GLY A 228 -22.95 -2.80 3.43
C GLY A 228 -22.20 -1.58 2.93
N THR A 229 -22.84 -0.84 2.04
CA THR A 229 -22.24 0.30 1.34
C THR A 229 -23.21 1.47 1.32
N LEU A 230 -22.73 2.63 1.71
CA LEU A 230 -23.42 3.90 1.49
C LEU A 230 -23.13 4.37 0.06
N VAL A 231 -24.15 4.55 -0.76
CA VAL A 231 -24.02 5.16 -2.08
C VAL A 231 -24.18 6.67 -1.90
N VAL A 232 -23.14 7.40 -2.27
CA VAL A 232 -23.11 8.85 -2.08
C VAL A 232 -22.87 9.58 -3.40
N ARG A 233 -23.31 10.86 -3.46
CA ARG A 233 -23.07 11.76 -4.59
C ARG A 233 -22.31 12.98 -4.10
N ASN A 234 -21.13 13.25 -4.68
CA ASN A 234 -20.34 14.44 -4.35
C ASN A 234 -20.90 15.70 -5.05
N ARG A 235 -20.26 16.86 -4.79
CA ARG A 235 -20.64 18.16 -5.36
C ARG A 235 -20.54 18.22 -6.89
N ASP A 236 -19.67 17.38 -7.48
CA ASP A 236 -19.49 17.29 -8.94
C ASP A 236 -20.53 16.37 -9.59
N GLY A 237 -21.48 15.81 -8.81
CA GLY A 237 -22.49 14.88 -9.28
C GLY A 237 -22.02 13.44 -9.43
N MET A 238 -20.82 13.13 -9.00
CA MET A 238 -20.24 11.78 -9.10
C MET A 238 -20.79 10.87 -8.02
N GLU A 239 -21.23 9.67 -8.41
CA GLU A 239 -21.75 8.66 -7.50
C GLU A 239 -20.69 7.57 -7.23
N PHE A 240 -20.50 7.24 -5.96
CA PHE A 240 -19.60 6.17 -5.53
C PHE A 240 -20.05 5.55 -4.20
N GLY A 241 -19.46 4.40 -3.86
CA GLY A 241 -19.80 3.67 -2.65
C GLY A 241 -18.77 3.83 -1.53
N ILE A 242 -19.24 3.99 -0.29
CA ILE A 242 -18.43 3.99 0.93
C ILE A 242 -18.82 2.78 1.76
N GLY A 243 -17.98 1.74 1.77
CA GLY A 243 -18.24 0.47 2.48
C GLY A 243 -17.42 0.27 3.75
N THR A 244 -16.45 1.15 4.04
CA THR A 244 -15.55 1.07 5.19
C THR A 244 -15.75 2.23 6.15
N GLY A 245 -15.36 2.04 7.43
CA GLY A 245 -15.49 3.06 8.47
C GLY A 245 -16.79 3.00 9.27
N LEU A 246 -17.76 2.19 8.85
CA LEU A 246 -19.01 1.94 9.58
C LEU A 246 -18.79 0.81 10.59
N ASP A 247 -19.18 1.00 11.83
CA ASP A 247 -19.29 -0.08 12.82
C ASP A 247 -20.60 -0.87 12.64
N ASP A 248 -20.69 -2.04 13.27
CA ASP A 248 -21.84 -2.92 13.10
C ASP A 248 -23.12 -2.33 13.69
N ARG A 249 -23.03 -1.51 14.73
CA ARG A 249 -24.19 -0.84 15.33
C ARG A 249 -24.79 0.14 14.32
N LEU A 250 -23.97 1.03 13.78
CA LEU A 250 -24.41 2.03 12.81
C LEU A 250 -24.93 1.38 11.51
N ARG A 251 -24.30 0.26 11.08
CA ARG A 251 -24.80 -0.53 9.93
C ARG A 251 -26.22 -1.02 10.15
N ASN A 252 -26.51 -1.54 11.34
CA ASN A 252 -27.83 -2.06 11.68
C ASN A 252 -28.85 -0.92 11.81
N GLU A 253 -28.48 0.21 12.41
CA GLU A 253 -29.33 1.40 12.53
C GLU A 253 -29.74 1.96 11.14
N ILE A 254 -28.76 2.12 10.25
CA ILE A 254 -29.01 2.62 8.88
C ILE A 254 -29.89 1.64 8.10
N TRP A 255 -29.63 0.32 8.22
CA TRP A 255 -30.40 -0.67 7.50
C TRP A 255 -31.84 -0.79 7.98
N ALA A 256 -32.08 -0.59 9.27
CA ALA A 256 -33.42 -0.61 9.85
C ALA A 256 -34.30 0.58 9.38
N ASN A 257 -33.71 1.72 9.06
CA ASN A 257 -34.43 2.91 8.57
C ASN A 257 -33.57 3.73 7.60
N PRO A 258 -33.29 3.23 6.40
CA PRO A 258 -32.42 3.92 5.44
C PRO A 258 -32.96 5.29 5.00
N GLU A 259 -34.27 5.46 4.95
CA GLU A 259 -34.91 6.72 4.53
C GLU A 259 -34.61 7.88 5.52
N ALA A 260 -34.36 7.59 6.79
CA ALA A 260 -33.96 8.61 7.75
C ALA A 260 -32.56 9.18 7.52
N TYR A 261 -31.74 8.47 6.77
CA TYR A 261 -30.35 8.85 6.49
C TYR A 261 -30.15 9.39 5.06
N LYS A 262 -31.03 9.06 4.11
CA LYS A 262 -30.97 9.59 2.73
C LYS A 262 -31.09 11.12 2.74
N GLY A 263 -30.27 11.78 1.95
CA GLY A 263 -30.14 13.24 1.91
C GLY A 263 -29.20 13.82 2.98
N MET A 264 -28.73 13.02 3.95
CA MET A 264 -27.72 13.49 4.91
C MET A 264 -26.34 13.59 4.25
N LEU A 265 -25.53 14.56 4.72
CA LEU A 265 -24.14 14.66 4.30
C LEU A 265 -23.28 13.66 5.06
N VAL A 266 -22.56 12.85 4.29
CA VAL A 266 -21.57 11.88 4.76
C VAL A 266 -20.20 12.53 4.67
N LYS A 267 -19.53 12.74 5.81
CA LYS A 267 -18.13 13.08 5.85
C LYS A 267 -17.32 11.79 5.64
N TYR A 268 -16.38 11.83 4.69
CA TYR A 268 -15.50 10.70 4.40
C TYR A 268 -14.08 11.18 4.15
N LYS A 269 -13.13 10.28 4.28
CA LYS A 269 -11.74 10.49 3.87
C LYS A 269 -11.36 9.54 2.76
N TYR A 270 -10.45 9.96 1.89
CA TYR A 270 -9.99 9.18 0.76
C TYR A 270 -8.53 9.50 0.40
N PHE A 271 -7.90 8.64 -0.41
CA PHE A 271 -6.57 8.91 -0.94
C PHE A 271 -6.66 9.74 -2.21
N PRO A 272 -5.89 10.84 -2.32
CA PRO A 272 -5.90 11.70 -3.52
C PRO A 272 -5.19 11.04 -4.71
N VAL A 273 -4.24 10.14 -4.48
CA VAL A 273 -3.42 9.53 -5.53
C VAL A 273 -4.08 8.29 -6.11
N GLY A 274 -3.99 8.13 -7.44
CA GLY A 274 -4.58 7.02 -8.17
C GLY A 274 -6.10 7.14 -8.33
N ILE A 275 -6.63 8.34 -8.27
CA ILE A 275 -8.01 8.64 -8.64
C ILE A 275 -8.09 8.59 -10.17
N LYS A 276 -8.90 7.66 -10.70
CA LYS A 276 -9.26 7.67 -12.13
C LYS A 276 -10.51 8.56 -12.34
N GLU A 277 -11.59 8.20 -11.69
CA GLU A 277 -12.86 8.93 -11.74
C GLU A 277 -13.50 9.06 -10.35
N LYS A 278 -13.21 8.10 -9.44
CA LYS A 278 -13.85 8.01 -8.11
C LYS A 278 -12.81 8.07 -6.99
N PRO A 279 -13.17 8.61 -5.80
CA PRO A 279 -12.28 8.61 -4.63
C PRO A 279 -11.71 7.23 -4.33
N ARG A 280 -10.38 7.14 -4.16
CA ARG A 280 -9.71 5.87 -3.89
C ARG A 280 -9.84 5.52 -2.40
N HIS A 281 -10.36 4.32 -2.10
CA HIS A 281 -10.55 3.81 -0.74
C HIS A 281 -11.29 4.79 0.20
N PRO A 282 -12.50 5.25 -0.15
CA PRO A 282 -13.24 6.15 0.71
C PRO A 282 -13.63 5.45 2.01
N VAL A 283 -13.45 6.16 3.13
CA VAL A 283 -13.73 5.67 4.49
C VAL A 283 -14.70 6.63 5.17
N PHE A 284 -15.81 6.13 5.65
CA PHE A 284 -16.79 6.89 6.41
C PHE A 284 -16.17 7.45 7.71
N LEU A 285 -16.43 8.71 8.01
CA LEU A 285 -16.02 9.39 9.23
C LEU A 285 -17.20 9.78 10.12
N GLY A 286 -18.35 10.07 9.54
CA GLY A 286 -19.54 10.49 10.26
C GLY A 286 -20.61 11.09 9.34
N PHE A 287 -21.81 11.29 9.87
CA PHE A 287 -22.82 12.15 9.26
C PHE A 287 -22.65 13.59 9.74
N ARG A 288 -22.89 14.55 8.88
CA ARG A 288 -23.04 15.96 9.23
C ARG A 288 -24.52 16.28 9.43
N HIS A 289 -24.80 17.08 10.43
CA HIS A 289 -26.12 17.68 10.57
C HIS A 289 -26.27 18.81 9.54
N GLN A 290 -27.48 18.98 8.98
CA GLN A 290 -27.73 20.06 7.97
C GLN A 290 -27.47 21.45 8.55
N ASP A 291 -27.54 21.62 9.87
CA ASP A 291 -27.29 22.87 10.57
C ASP A 291 -25.77 23.16 10.79
N ASP A 292 -24.90 22.25 10.38
CA ASP A 292 -23.43 22.40 10.51
C ASP A 292 -22.75 22.90 9.21
N ILE A 293 -23.56 23.41 8.24
CA ILE A 293 -23.11 23.86 6.90
C ILE A 293 -23.12 25.39 6.82
#